data_910f34695cc20d868ac990216b742dd6
#
_entry.id   910f34695cc20d868ac990216b742dd6
#
_cell.length_a   1.000
_cell.length_b   1.000
_cell.length_c   1.000
_cell.angle_alpha   90.00
_cell.angle_beta   90.00
_cell.angle_gamma   90.00
#
_symmetry.space_group_name_H-M   'P 1'
#
loop_
_entity.id
_entity.type
_entity.pdbx_description
1 polymer ?
#
loop_
_entity_poly.entity_id
_entity_poly.type
_entity_poly.pdbx_seq_one_letter_code
_entity_poly.pdbx_strand_id
1 'polypeptide(L)' 'GVIINVKCKISAQCLHPCKDAGMRFGKCMNGKCACYGG' A
#
# COMPACT_ATOMS: atom_id res chain seq x y z
N GLY A 1 5.89 6.45 -5.91
CA GLY A 1 5.28 5.37 -5.16
C GLY A 1 6.25 4.24 -4.87
N VAL A 2 5.96 3.52 -3.84
CA VAL A 2 6.76 2.39 -3.40
C VAL A 2 5.87 1.17 -3.30
N ILE A 3 6.32 0.04 -3.85
CA ILE A 3 5.60 -1.22 -3.72
C ILE A 3 6.18 -1.98 -2.53
N ILE A 4 5.32 -2.29 -1.58
CA ILE A 4 5.72 -3.05 -0.40
C ILE A 4 5.28 -4.50 -0.55
N ASN A 5 5.95 -5.39 0.16
CA ASN A 5 5.69 -6.83 0.04
C ASN A 5 4.51 -7.26 0.92
N VAL A 6 3.35 -6.65 0.68
CA VAL A 6 2.10 -6.95 1.37
C VAL A 6 1.06 -7.31 0.34
N LYS A 7 0.46 -8.46 0.48
CA LYS A 7 -0.57 -8.93 -0.45
C LYS A 7 -1.89 -8.24 -0.20
N CYS A 8 -2.65 -7.99 -1.25
CA CYS A 8 -3.95 -7.35 -1.16
C CYS A 8 -4.88 -7.79 -2.28
N LYS A 9 -6.16 -7.56 -2.07
CA LYS A 9 -7.18 -7.75 -3.11
C LYS A 9 -7.84 -6.43 -3.44
N ILE A 10 -8.00 -5.54 -2.45
CA ILE A 10 -8.60 -4.22 -2.64
C ILE A 10 -7.68 -3.16 -2.03
N SER A 11 -7.84 -1.93 -2.52
CA SER A 11 -6.98 -0.82 -2.07
C SER A 11 -7.08 -0.52 -0.58
N ALA A 12 -8.25 -0.70 0.01
CA ALA A 12 -8.44 -0.45 1.43
C ALA A 12 -7.52 -1.31 2.31
N GLN A 13 -7.15 -2.49 1.83
CA GLN A 13 -6.25 -3.38 2.57
C GLN A 13 -4.82 -2.85 2.64
N CYS A 14 -4.49 -1.87 1.83
CA CYS A 14 -3.14 -1.30 1.80
C CYS A 14 -2.99 -0.05 2.65
N LEU A 15 -4.09 0.50 3.18
CA LEU A 15 -4.03 1.75 3.92
C LEU A 15 -3.14 1.66 5.15
N HIS A 16 -3.40 0.68 6.02
CA HIS A 16 -2.61 0.51 7.24
C HIS A 16 -1.16 0.13 6.96
N PRO A 17 -0.89 -0.86 6.09
CA PRO A 17 0.49 -1.20 5.78
C PRO A 17 1.29 -0.04 5.21
N CYS A 18 0.66 0.77 4.36
CA CYS A 18 1.35 1.93 3.79
C CYS A 18 1.61 3.01 4.83
N LYS A 19 0.68 3.23 5.75
CA LYS A 19 0.90 4.18 6.85
C LYS A 19 2.01 3.72 7.77
N ASP A 20 2.06 2.41 8.06
CA ASP A 20 3.13 1.83 8.87
C ASP A 20 4.49 2.01 8.20
N ALA A 21 4.52 2.06 6.88
CA ALA A 21 5.73 2.29 6.12
C ALA A 21 6.10 3.78 6.02
N GLY A 22 5.33 4.65 6.66
CA GLY A 22 5.60 6.09 6.63
C GLY A 22 5.00 6.81 5.45
N MET A 23 4.09 6.16 4.71
CA MET A 23 3.44 6.74 3.55
C MET A 23 2.05 7.25 3.91
N ARG A 24 1.44 8.03 3.05
CA ARG A 24 0.13 8.63 3.34
C ARG A 24 -1.04 7.79 2.91
N PHE A 25 -0.93 7.11 1.78
CA PHE A 25 -2.01 6.28 1.30
C PHE A 25 -1.47 5.12 0.46
N GLY A 26 -2.32 4.17 0.17
CA GLY A 26 -1.93 2.99 -0.56
C GLY A 26 -2.99 2.53 -1.54
N LYS A 27 -2.54 1.72 -2.48
CA LYS A 27 -3.38 1.21 -3.55
C LYS A 27 -2.98 -0.23 -3.83
N CYS A 28 -3.97 -1.09 -4.06
CA CYS A 28 -3.68 -2.48 -4.42
C CYS A 28 -3.39 -2.56 -5.92
N MET A 29 -2.21 -3.05 -6.26
CA MET A 29 -1.78 -3.16 -7.65
C MET A 29 -1.11 -4.51 -7.86
N ASN A 30 -1.66 -5.30 -8.79
CA ASN A 30 -1.14 -6.64 -9.11
C ASN A 30 -1.00 -7.52 -7.86
N GLY A 31 -1.98 -7.44 -6.95
CA GLY A 31 -1.98 -8.26 -5.74
C GLY A 31 -1.04 -7.80 -4.65
N LYS A 32 -0.38 -6.65 -4.82
CA LYS A 32 0.52 -6.08 -3.83
C LYS A 32 0.18 -4.63 -3.55
N CYS A 33 0.59 -4.16 -2.38
CA CYS A 33 0.32 -2.78 -1.98
C CYS A 33 1.35 -1.83 -2.56
N ALA A 34 0.85 -0.81 -3.26
CA ALA A 34 1.68 0.31 -3.71
C ALA A 34 1.38 1.51 -2.80
N CYS A 35 2.40 2.11 -2.24
CA CYS A 35 2.24 3.21 -1.29
C CYS A 35 2.69 4.53 -1.90
N TYR A 36 2.01 5.61 -1.54
CA TYR A 36 2.24 6.93 -2.10
C TYR A 36 2.22 8.01 -1.01
N GLY A 37 2.88 9.11 -1.28
CA GLY A 37 2.86 10.27 -0.39
C GLY A 37 3.69 10.07 0.86
N GLY A 38 4.95 10.12 0.71
CA GLY A 38 5.89 9.93 1.83
C GLY A 38 6.31 11.20 2.54
#